data_a91ffe5b619c24a16e160e2abb0f883b
#
_entry.id   a91ffe5b619c24a16e160e2abb0f883b
#
_cell.length_a   1.000
_cell.length_b   1.000
_cell.length_c   1.000
_cell.angle_alpha   90.00
_cell.angle_beta   90.00
_cell.angle_gamma   90.00
#
_symmetry.space_group_name_H-M   'P 1'
#
loop_
_entity.id
_entity.type
_entity.pdbx_description
1 polymer ?
#
loop_
_entity_poly.entity_id
_entity_poly.type
_entity_poly.pdbx_seq_one_letter_code
_entity_poly.pdbx_strand_id
1 'polypeptide(L)'
;MGCALHVQILRRNIIIKLAITILFLLSSSLAIASDHSHDHMNHSDMMHHSHEGHLHEELVDGQKLEVDPERFDRFVANLTDAQVAVVSVKGMVCDFCARGIEKTFQKDKSVKKIDVDLSKGKVLVAFDKNAAINFEDIKKKILANGQNATGIQVLSI
;
A
#
# COMPACT_ATOMS: atom_id res chain seq x y z
N MET A 1 1.20 24.45 -44.57
CA MET A 1 0.05 23.51 -44.54
C MET A 1 -0.15 22.80 -43.21
N GLY A 2 0.29 23.36 -42.06
CA GLY A 2 0.20 22.72 -40.74
C GLY A 2 -0.87 23.25 -39.80
N CYS A 3 -1.51 24.38 -40.10
CA CYS A 3 -2.41 25.04 -39.14
C CYS A 3 -3.84 24.45 -39.08
N ALA A 4 -4.31 23.83 -40.16
CA ALA A 4 -5.66 23.27 -40.21
C ALA A 4 -5.83 21.98 -39.39
N LEU A 5 -4.77 21.16 -39.29
CA LEU A 5 -4.78 19.87 -38.60
C LEU A 5 -4.86 20.06 -37.05
N HIS A 6 -4.20 21.09 -36.55
CA HIS A 6 -4.15 21.37 -35.11
C HIS A 6 -5.52 21.82 -34.57
N VAL A 7 -6.28 22.60 -35.34
CA VAL A 7 -7.61 23.07 -34.98
C VAL A 7 -8.64 21.92 -34.93
N GLN A 8 -8.51 20.94 -35.80
CA GLN A 8 -9.39 19.76 -35.84
C GLN A 8 -9.20 18.85 -34.61
N ILE A 9 -7.97 18.70 -34.14
CA ILE A 9 -7.65 17.89 -32.95
C ILE A 9 -8.19 18.56 -31.68
N LEU A 10 -8.06 19.88 -31.59
CA LEU A 10 -8.57 20.64 -30.44
C LEU A 10 -10.10 20.55 -30.33
N ARG A 11 -10.83 20.66 -31.46
CA ARG A 11 -12.29 20.55 -31.48
C ARG A 11 -12.77 19.15 -31.09
N ARG A 12 -12.12 18.08 -31.53
CA ARG A 12 -12.45 16.71 -31.14
C ARG A 12 -12.31 16.49 -29.63
N ASN A 13 -11.24 16.99 -29.03
CA ASN A 13 -11.01 16.83 -27.60
C ASN A 13 -12.01 17.60 -26.73
N ILE A 14 -12.47 18.76 -27.19
CA ILE A 14 -13.51 19.55 -26.50
C ILE A 14 -14.88 18.85 -26.55
N ILE A 15 -15.24 18.29 -27.69
CA ILE A 15 -16.52 17.58 -27.87
C ILE A 15 -16.57 16.32 -27.01
N ILE A 16 -15.45 15.56 -26.94
CA ILE A 16 -15.36 14.35 -26.12
C ILE A 16 -15.47 14.69 -24.62
N LYS A 17 -14.83 15.75 -24.16
CA LYS A 17 -14.92 16.20 -22.76
C LYS A 17 -16.34 16.67 -22.39
N LEU A 18 -17.03 17.39 -23.28
CA LEU A 18 -18.40 17.80 -23.08
C LEU A 18 -19.39 16.63 -23.05
N ALA A 19 -19.19 15.59 -23.87
CA ALA A 19 -20.03 14.40 -23.88
C ALA A 19 -19.89 13.59 -22.58
N ILE A 20 -18.70 13.50 -22.01
CA ILE A 20 -18.42 12.78 -20.76
C ILE A 20 -19.05 13.50 -19.56
N THR A 21 -19.04 14.84 -19.53
CA THR A 21 -19.66 15.60 -18.44
C THR A 21 -21.18 15.52 -18.45
N ILE A 22 -21.81 15.43 -19.61
CA ILE A 22 -23.30 15.30 -19.73
C ILE A 22 -23.71 13.88 -19.29
N LEU A 23 -22.93 12.84 -19.58
CA LEU A 23 -23.26 11.48 -19.17
C LEU A 23 -23.15 11.28 -17.64
N PHE A 24 -22.32 12.07 -16.95
CA PHE A 24 -22.16 11.99 -15.49
C PHE A 24 -23.29 12.67 -14.71
N LEU A 25 -24.03 13.58 -15.32
CA LEU A 25 -25.13 14.34 -14.68
C LEU A 25 -26.50 13.62 -14.70
N LEU A 26 -26.64 12.51 -15.45
CA LEU A 26 -27.89 11.75 -15.56
C LEU A 26 -28.02 10.54 -14.63
N SER A 27 -27.00 10.26 -13.77
CA SER A 27 -26.98 9.09 -12.89
C SER A 27 -27.28 9.36 -11.41
N SER A 28 -27.93 10.46 -11.06
CA SER A 28 -28.30 10.75 -9.68
C SER A 28 -29.85 10.72 -9.53
N SER A 29 -30.40 9.54 -9.27
CA SER A 29 -31.59 9.33 -8.43
C SER A 29 -31.97 7.85 -8.36
N LEU A 30 -31.67 7.22 -7.22
CA LEU A 30 -32.57 6.30 -6.51
C LEU A 30 -32.02 6.08 -5.10
N ALA A 31 -32.47 6.90 -4.17
CA ALA A 31 -32.38 6.60 -2.75
C ALA A 31 -33.57 5.72 -2.39
N ILE A 32 -33.35 4.45 -2.09
CA ILE A 32 -34.34 3.58 -1.43
C ILE A 32 -33.97 3.55 0.03
N ALA A 33 -34.73 4.26 0.84
CA ALA A 33 -34.75 4.12 2.28
C ALA A 33 -35.47 2.82 2.64
N SER A 34 -34.77 1.84 3.17
CA SER A 34 -35.35 0.69 3.85
C SER A 34 -35.24 0.88 5.35
N ASP A 35 -36.40 1.16 5.93
CA ASP A 35 -36.66 1.17 7.37
C ASP A 35 -36.55 -0.27 7.88
N HIS A 36 -35.57 -0.56 8.74
CA HIS A 36 -35.47 -1.83 9.45
C HIS A 36 -35.68 -1.56 10.95
N SER A 37 -36.93 -1.78 11.37
CA SER A 37 -37.32 -1.94 12.76
C SER A 37 -36.60 -3.18 13.32
N HIS A 38 -35.72 -2.98 14.29
CA HIS A 38 -35.09 -4.05 15.07
C HIS A 38 -35.97 -4.42 16.23
N ASP A 39 -36.61 -5.58 16.13
CA ASP A 39 -37.19 -6.30 17.27
C ASP A 39 -36.05 -6.77 18.18
N HIS A 40 -36.12 -6.33 19.44
CA HIS A 40 -35.25 -6.82 20.51
C HIS A 40 -35.64 -8.27 20.87
N MET A 41 -34.92 -9.24 20.36
CA MET A 41 -34.91 -10.57 20.94
C MET A 41 -33.77 -10.70 21.94
N ASN A 42 -34.21 -10.84 23.18
CA ASN A 42 -33.41 -11.16 24.35
C ASN A 42 -32.89 -12.61 24.21
N HIS A 43 -31.62 -12.79 23.84
CA HIS A 43 -30.89 -14.05 23.95
C HIS A 43 -29.82 -13.95 25.01
N SER A 44 -30.23 -14.27 26.24
CA SER A 44 -29.33 -14.79 27.25
C SER A 44 -28.90 -16.19 26.83
N ASP A 45 -27.64 -16.50 27.06
CA ASP A 45 -26.97 -17.79 26.91
C ASP A 45 -26.53 -18.16 25.48
N MET A 46 -25.40 -17.59 25.04
CA MET A 46 -24.47 -18.27 24.15
C MET A 46 -23.04 -17.96 24.56
N MET A 47 -22.34 -19.04 24.89
CA MET A 47 -20.92 -19.21 25.15
C MET A 47 -20.07 -18.11 24.50
N HIS A 48 -19.31 -17.44 25.35
CA HIS A 48 -18.15 -16.66 24.95
C HIS A 48 -17.15 -17.56 24.21
N HIS A 49 -17.29 -17.68 22.90
CA HIS A 49 -16.11 -17.89 22.12
C HIS A 49 -15.31 -16.58 22.20
N SER A 50 -14.40 -16.53 23.16
CA SER A 50 -13.33 -15.58 23.13
C SER A 50 -12.57 -15.80 21.83
N HIS A 51 -12.94 -15.07 20.77
CA HIS A 51 -11.99 -14.74 19.75
C HIS A 51 -10.96 -13.85 20.47
N GLU A 52 -9.98 -14.51 21.11
CA GLU A 52 -8.70 -13.89 21.30
C GLU A 52 -8.20 -13.56 19.89
N GLY A 53 -8.76 -12.51 19.31
CA GLY A 53 -8.12 -11.80 18.24
C GLY A 53 -6.78 -11.42 18.82
N HIS A 54 -5.71 -11.99 18.28
CA HIS A 54 -4.35 -11.58 18.56
C HIS A 54 -4.20 -10.13 18.14
N LEU A 55 -4.79 -9.23 18.93
CA LEU A 55 -4.33 -7.86 19.00
C LEU A 55 -2.94 -8.00 19.61
N HIS A 56 -1.93 -7.97 18.79
CA HIS A 56 -0.58 -7.75 19.27
C HIS A 56 -0.59 -6.38 19.95
N GLU A 57 -0.92 -6.34 21.22
CA GLU A 57 -0.91 -5.13 22.05
C GLU A 57 0.52 -4.57 22.15
N GLU A 58 1.52 -5.36 21.79
CA GLU A 58 2.91 -4.96 21.78
C GLU A 58 3.29 -4.40 20.42
N LEU A 59 3.54 -3.10 20.36
CA LEU A 59 4.12 -2.44 19.18
C LEU A 59 5.45 -3.10 18.86
N VAL A 60 5.53 -3.79 17.73
CA VAL A 60 6.77 -4.43 17.27
C VAL A 60 7.82 -3.35 17.07
N ASP A 61 8.90 -3.42 17.85
CA ASP A 61 10.05 -2.52 17.72
C ASP A 61 10.94 -2.96 16.56
N GLY A 62 10.78 -2.32 15.42
CA GLY A 62 11.58 -2.58 14.22
C GLY A 62 13.01 -2.01 14.26
N GLN A 63 13.56 -1.64 15.41
CA GLN A 63 14.91 -1.06 15.50
C GLN A 63 16.03 -2.08 15.18
N LYS A 64 15.81 -3.37 15.47
CA LYS A 64 16.76 -4.42 15.11
C LYS A 64 16.65 -4.75 13.63
N LEU A 65 17.80 -4.82 12.93
CA LEU A 65 17.86 -5.20 11.51
C LEU A 65 17.79 -6.73 11.30
N GLU A 66 17.28 -7.46 12.29
CA GLU A 66 17.03 -8.89 12.18
C GLU A 66 15.88 -9.17 11.22
N VAL A 67 16.15 -9.94 10.20
CA VAL A 67 15.14 -10.43 9.24
C VAL A 67 14.95 -11.92 9.48
N ASP A 68 13.76 -12.44 9.24
CA ASP A 68 13.53 -13.87 9.18
C ASP A 68 14.32 -14.47 8.00
N PRO A 69 15.27 -15.42 8.25
CA PRO A 69 16.15 -15.92 7.20
C PRO A 69 15.40 -16.61 6.06
N GLU A 70 14.40 -17.45 6.37
CA GLU A 70 13.65 -18.17 5.35
C GLU A 70 12.80 -17.20 4.49
N ARG A 71 12.26 -16.17 5.13
CA ARG A 71 11.51 -15.12 4.42
C ARG A 71 12.42 -14.31 3.51
N PHE A 72 13.62 -13.97 3.98
CA PHE A 72 14.62 -13.27 3.19
C PHE A 72 15.07 -14.11 2.00
N ASP A 73 15.38 -15.39 2.19
CA ASP A 73 15.79 -16.31 1.12
C ASP A 73 14.70 -16.43 0.04
N ARG A 74 13.44 -16.59 0.44
CA ARG A 74 12.30 -16.58 -0.51
C ARG A 74 12.14 -15.22 -1.21
N PHE A 75 12.45 -14.13 -0.53
CA PHE A 75 12.37 -12.81 -1.13
C PHE A 75 13.42 -12.62 -2.22
N VAL A 76 14.65 -13.07 -2.01
CA VAL A 76 15.76 -12.88 -2.94
C VAL A 76 15.91 -13.97 -3.99
N ALA A 77 15.25 -15.12 -3.85
CA ALA A 77 15.44 -16.35 -4.64
C ALA A 77 15.43 -16.15 -6.18
N ASN A 78 14.70 -15.16 -6.69
CA ASN A 78 14.60 -14.89 -8.14
C ASN A 78 15.07 -13.47 -8.48
N LEU A 79 15.85 -12.84 -7.61
CA LEU A 79 16.42 -11.53 -7.86
C LEU A 79 17.83 -11.67 -8.42
N THR A 80 18.09 -10.97 -9.50
CA THR A 80 19.41 -10.80 -10.09
C THR A 80 19.65 -9.33 -10.32
N ASP A 81 20.88 -8.87 -10.16
CA ASP A 81 21.25 -7.48 -10.38
C ASP A 81 20.33 -6.50 -9.64
N ALA A 82 20.24 -6.68 -8.32
CA ALA A 82 19.36 -5.90 -7.46
C ALA A 82 20.08 -5.38 -6.22
N GLN A 83 19.58 -4.31 -5.66
CA GLN A 83 19.90 -3.86 -4.31
C GLN A 83 18.67 -4.08 -3.42
N VAL A 84 18.86 -4.72 -2.27
CA VAL A 84 17.79 -4.97 -1.31
C VAL A 84 17.96 -4.03 -0.12
N ALA A 85 17.00 -3.16 0.10
CA ALA A 85 16.90 -2.37 1.31
C ALA A 85 16.06 -3.11 2.35
N VAL A 86 16.64 -3.38 3.50
CA VAL A 86 15.96 -3.88 4.70
C VAL A 86 15.67 -2.70 5.59
N VAL A 87 14.42 -2.34 5.75
CA VAL A 87 13.98 -1.15 6.48
C VAL A 87 13.31 -1.57 7.78
N SER A 88 13.79 -1.02 8.90
CA SER A 88 13.14 -1.17 10.20
C SER A 88 12.02 -0.14 10.34
N VAL A 89 10.82 -0.58 10.71
CA VAL A 89 9.63 0.27 10.80
C VAL A 89 8.92 0.06 12.13
N LYS A 90 8.58 1.17 12.78
CA LYS A 90 7.72 1.21 13.97
C LYS A 90 6.29 1.59 13.60
N GLY A 91 5.32 1.03 14.32
CA GLY A 91 3.90 1.38 14.19
C GLY A 91 3.13 0.50 13.18
N MET A 92 3.75 -0.54 12.62
CA MET A 92 3.04 -1.52 11.80
C MET A 92 2.26 -2.50 12.67
N VAL A 93 0.95 -2.30 12.78
CA VAL A 93 0.09 -3.09 13.67
C VAL A 93 -0.96 -3.93 12.93
N CYS A 94 -1.13 -3.74 11.62
CA CYS A 94 -2.17 -4.43 10.86
C CYS A 94 -1.83 -4.57 9.36
N ASP A 95 -2.49 -5.53 8.72
CA ASP A 95 -2.37 -5.79 7.26
C ASP A 95 -2.69 -4.59 6.40
N PHE A 96 -3.57 -3.70 6.85
CA PHE A 96 -3.92 -2.52 6.09
C PHE A 96 -2.72 -1.58 5.93
N CYS A 97 -1.92 -1.43 6.99
CA CYS A 97 -0.68 -0.65 6.96
C CYS A 97 0.34 -1.26 5.99
N ALA A 98 0.50 -2.59 6.03
CA ALA A 98 1.40 -3.32 5.12
C ALA A 98 1.02 -3.09 3.66
N ARG A 99 -0.25 -3.27 3.30
CA ARG A 99 -0.77 -3.04 1.94
C ARG A 99 -0.62 -1.59 1.48
N GLY A 100 -0.73 -0.64 2.39
CA GLY A 100 -0.50 0.78 2.11
C GLY A 100 0.95 1.04 1.70
N ILE A 101 1.90 0.50 2.47
CA ILE A 101 3.33 0.57 2.18
C ILE A 101 3.63 -0.10 0.84
N GLU A 102 3.16 -1.34 0.62
CA GLU A 102 3.35 -2.07 -0.64
C GLU A 102 2.89 -1.24 -1.84
N LYS A 103 1.66 -0.74 -1.82
CA LYS A 103 1.10 0.11 -2.89
C LYS A 103 1.92 1.38 -3.13
N THR A 104 2.49 1.95 -2.08
CA THR A 104 3.30 3.17 -2.19
C THR A 104 4.61 2.89 -2.92
N PHE A 105 5.29 1.80 -2.58
CA PHE A 105 6.54 1.43 -3.22
C PHE A 105 6.35 0.86 -4.63
N GLN A 106 5.28 0.12 -4.90
CA GLN A 106 4.96 -0.41 -6.24
C GLN A 106 4.75 0.67 -7.31
N LYS A 107 4.51 1.92 -6.91
CA LYS A 107 4.44 3.06 -7.84
C LYS A 107 5.80 3.54 -8.33
N ASP A 108 6.85 3.15 -7.63
CA ASP A 108 8.22 3.51 -7.98
C ASP A 108 8.77 2.51 -9.01
N LYS A 109 9.13 3.00 -10.20
CA LYS A 109 9.60 2.16 -11.31
C LYS A 109 10.95 1.49 -11.03
N SER A 110 11.74 1.99 -10.08
CA SER A 110 13.01 1.39 -9.66
C SER A 110 12.82 0.22 -8.70
N VAL A 111 11.61 0.01 -8.19
CA VAL A 111 11.29 -1.09 -7.27
C VAL A 111 10.91 -2.35 -8.06
N LYS A 112 11.68 -3.41 -7.90
CA LYS A 112 11.45 -4.74 -8.50
C LYS A 112 10.51 -5.59 -7.68
N LYS A 113 10.65 -5.56 -6.35
CA LYS A 113 9.89 -6.39 -5.41
C LYS A 113 9.79 -5.71 -4.06
N ILE A 114 8.71 -5.96 -3.37
CA ILE A 114 8.50 -5.52 -1.97
C ILE A 114 7.85 -6.63 -1.17
N ASP A 115 8.22 -6.71 0.11
CA ASP A 115 7.62 -7.60 1.09
C ASP A 115 7.58 -6.88 2.45
N VAL A 116 6.49 -7.06 3.19
CA VAL A 116 6.30 -6.43 4.49
C VAL A 116 6.11 -7.50 5.56
N ASP A 117 7.05 -7.57 6.50
CA ASP A 117 6.98 -8.45 7.66
C ASP A 117 6.45 -7.69 8.86
N LEU A 118 5.17 -7.87 9.15
CA LEU A 118 4.51 -7.25 10.29
C LEU A 118 5.07 -7.77 11.62
N SER A 119 5.40 -9.06 11.69
CA SER A 119 5.86 -9.71 12.93
C SER A 119 7.22 -9.20 13.41
N LYS A 120 8.07 -8.79 12.47
CA LYS A 120 9.41 -8.27 12.74
C LYS A 120 9.52 -6.76 12.58
N GLY A 121 8.45 -6.09 12.14
CA GLY A 121 8.50 -4.66 11.83
C GLY A 121 9.50 -4.34 10.72
N LYS A 122 9.57 -5.19 9.67
CA LYS A 122 10.52 -5.05 8.57
C LYS A 122 9.82 -4.85 7.23
N VAL A 123 10.42 -4.02 6.40
CA VAL A 123 10.05 -3.86 4.99
C VAL A 123 11.27 -4.19 4.14
N LEU A 124 11.13 -5.19 3.27
CA LEU A 124 12.14 -5.59 2.29
C LEU A 124 11.77 -4.96 0.94
N VAL A 125 12.66 -4.15 0.39
CA VAL A 125 12.45 -3.51 -0.91
C VAL A 125 13.62 -3.82 -1.82
N ALA A 126 13.37 -4.53 -2.92
CA ALA A 126 14.35 -4.76 -3.95
C ALA A 126 14.27 -3.66 -5.02
N PHE A 127 15.36 -3.01 -5.26
CA PHE A 127 15.55 -1.98 -6.27
C PHE A 127 16.42 -2.50 -7.42
N ASP A 128 16.36 -1.82 -8.56
CA ASP A 128 17.33 -2.04 -9.63
C ASP A 128 18.77 -1.79 -9.12
N LYS A 129 19.74 -2.54 -9.67
CA LYS A 129 21.15 -2.45 -9.29
C LYS A 129 21.72 -1.03 -9.29
N ASN A 130 21.28 -0.21 -10.22
CA ASN A 130 21.75 1.16 -10.41
C ASN A 130 20.84 2.21 -9.78
N ALA A 131 19.83 1.80 -9.01
CA ALA A 131 18.94 2.74 -8.33
C ALA A 131 19.69 3.50 -7.23
N ALA A 132 19.48 4.80 -7.17
CA ALA A 132 19.97 5.61 -6.04
C ALA A 132 19.01 5.43 -4.85
N ILE A 133 19.41 4.62 -3.87
CA ILE A 133 18.62 4.39 -2.66
C ILE A 133 18.86 5.54 -1.67
N ASN A 134 17.83 6.32 -1.42
CA ASN A 134 17.86 7.41 -0.44
C ASN A 134 16.95 7.07 0.76
N PHE A 135 17.53 7.01 1.95
CA PHE A 135 16.79 6.65 3.17
C PHE A 135 15.71 7.70 3.51
N GLU A 136 15.95 8.98 3.27
CA GLU A 136 14.96 10.02 3.55
C GLU A 136 13.72 9.89 2.63
N ASP A 137 13.89 9.47 1.38
CA ASP A 137 12.76 9.21 0.48
C ASP A 137 11.98 7.95 0.91
N ILE A 138 12.68 6.93 1.38
CA ILE A 138 12.06 5.73 1.97
C ILE A 138 11.27 6.11 3.23
N LYS A 139 11.84 6.93 4.12
CA LYS A 139 11.14 7.45 5.31
C LYS A 139 9.87 8.19 4.94
N LYS A 140 9.91 9.08 3.96
CA LYS A 140 8.74 9.83 3.49
C LYS A 140 7.64 8.89 2.98
N LYS A 141 8.00 7.87 2.19
CA LYS A 141 7.06 6.87 1.68
C LYS A 141 6.39 6.07 2.80
N ILE A 142 7.15 5.68 3.81
CA ILE A 142 6.65 4.95 4.97
C ILE A 142 5.78 5.85 5.85
N LEU A 143 6.22 7.09 6.11
CA LEU A 143 5.47 8.07 6.90
C LEU A 143 4.13 8.44 6.25
N ALA A 144 4.06 8.51 4.93
CA ALA A 144 2.81 8.73 4.19
C ALA A 144 1.74 7.66 4.45
N ASN A 145 2.14 6.50 4.98
CA ASN A 145 1.24 5.42 5.42
C ASN A 145 1.06 5.38 6.96
N GLY A 146 1.48 6.42 7.67
CA GLY A 146 1.32 6.55 9.11
C GLY A 146 2.33 5.78 9.97
N GLN A 147 3.40 5.21 9.36
CA GLN A 147 4.44 4.48 10.06
C GLN A 147 5.76 5.25 10.09
N ASN A 148 6.70 4.80 10.92
CA ASN A 148 7.99 5.45 11.09
C ASN A 148 9.16 4.51 10.77
N ALA A 149 9.94 4.81 9.73
CA ALA A 149 11.18 4.10 9.42
C ALA A 149 12.30 4.57 10.36
N THR A 150 12.92 3.63 11.05
CA THR A 150 13.93 3.88 12.09
C THR A 150 15.34 3.49 11.70
N GLY A 151 15.50 2.61 10.70
CA GLY A 151 16.80 2.16 10.22
C GLY A 151 16.73 1.54 8.84
N ILE A 152 17.86 1.46 8.17
CA ILE A 152 18.00 0.83 6.86
C ILE A 152 19.34 0.10 6.77
N GLN A 153 19.32 -1.06 6.14
CA GLN A 153 20.50 -1.76 5.65
C GLN A 153 20.32 -2.07 4.17
N VAL A 154 21.33 -1.83 3.36
CA VAL A 154 21.31 -2.12 1.92
C VAL A 154 22.27 -3.25 1.61
N LEU A 155 21.80 -4.26 0.87
CA LEU A 155 22.54 -5.42 0.44
C LEU A 155 22.55 -5.47 -1.09
N SER A 156 23.66 -5.84 -1.71
CA SER A 156 23.75 -6.10 -3.16
C SER A 156 23.57 -7.59 -3.43
N ILE A 157 22.71 -7.92 -4.38
CA ILE A 157 22.37 -9.28 -4.78
C ILE A 157 22.81 -9.51 -6.23
#